data_37ed88fb6d778daf0d9758da535b3ebb
#
_entry.id   37ed88fb6d778daf0d9758da535b3ebb
#
_cell.length_a   1.000
_cell.length_b   1.000
_cell.length_c   1.000
_cell.angle_alpha   90.00
_cell.angle_beta   90.00
_cell.angle_gamma   90.00
#
_symmetry.space_group_name_H-M   'P 1'
#
loop_
_entity.id
_entity.type
_entity.pdbx_description
1 polymer ?
#
loop_
_entity_poly.entity_id
_entity_poly.type
_entity_poly.pdbx_seq_one_letter_code
_entity_poly.pdbx_strand_id
1 'polypeptide(L)'
;MTIRSMTVTESRDDKDSSCLNGPYKLKTKLIISVLIVLFIAGGLTGYFLGLTDKGKPSEPPDPVLRLRPSASLLHTFKKAAVCTDNPACSEIGRNILQQNGSAVDATIAAMFCNGLLNQQSMGIGGGFFMTVYIREEGKAYSVIARETAPAGATVDMYSGQPDKARFGPLAHGVPGEVRGMWAAYQRWGRLPWASLIQPTLDFCETGFNVSQVMYDMITVAPYAKDDPILRRQLFDTKTNKFHPPGTTVKPSAEWCRTLKIIAEKGGDDLYNGTLAVELIDDLKKAGSIITADDLKNYKAKVTDPIAVKLANGDTLYTPPPPSSGAVLVNILNILSSYNFTADSIKGLDNEVLTYHRIIEAFKYAYAVRTKLGDTDFLDLREYIANITSPQFGIEVRQKINDNVTSNDPVYYGAEGYSKDDHGTAHISVMADNGDAVSLTSSINYYFGAGYVTEKTGIILNDVMDDFSSPGFTNQFGLQPSPANFIAPGKRPQSSMCPSIIVDKDGNVRLVIGAAGGTKITTAVALVAIRKLWFGETVKEAIDHPRFHHQLIPMTIYYEFGLTQDILDGLRSKGHNTTRYRDRGSIVCALYKNKTAIYANSDFRKGGDVAGMD
;
A
#
# COMPACT_ATOMS: atom_id res chain seq x y z
N MET A 1 -17.28 -67.08 18.61
CA MET A 1 -17.83 -68.42 18.39
C MET A 1 -17.04 -69.03 17.27
N THR A 2 -16.17 -69.90 17.61
CA THR A 2 -16.13 -71.35 17.48
C THR A 2 -15.55 -71.75 16.11
N ILE A 3 -14.25 -72.16 16.04
CA ILE A 3 -13.58 -73.39 16.46
C ILE A 3 -13.53 -74.47 15.35
N ARG A 4 -12.28 -74.90 15.08
CA ARG A 4 -11.81 -76.28 14.77
C ARG A 4 -12.06 -76.83 13.34
N SER A 5 -11.23 -77.69 12.80
CA SER A 5 -10.05 -78.46 13.22
C SER A 5 -9.57 -79.36 12.08
N MET A 6 -8.27 -79.62 12.03
CA MET A 6 -7.62 -80.96 11.92
C MET A 6 -8.13 -81.93 10.81
N THR A 7 -7.34 -82.67 10.12
CA THR A 7 -6.19 -83.61 10.41
C THR A 7 -5.59 -84.13 9.11
N VAL A 8 -4.30 -84.22 8.92
CA VAL A 8 -3.33 -85.31 9.03
C VAL A 8 -3.65 -86.59 8.20
N THR A 9 -2.74 -86.99 7.33
CA THR A 9 -1.95 -88.24 7.31
C THR A 9 -1.11 -88.28 6.01
N GLU A 10 0.22 -88.34 6.12
CA GLU A 10 1.21 -89.45 5.92
C GLU A 10 1.06 -90.26 4.64
N SER A 11 2.13 -90.43 3.83
CA SER A 11 3.33 -91.20 4.07
C SER A 11 4.29 -91.17 2.83
N ARG A 12 5.58 -91.15 3.13
CA ARG A 12 6.76 -91.94 2.60
C ARG A 12 6.84 -92.19 1.09
N ASP A 13 7.94 -92.10 0.47
CA ASP A 13 9.39 -92.30 0.55
C ASP A 13 9.94 -91.94 -0.84
N ASP A 14 11.05 -91.56 -1.10
CA ASP A 14 12.44 -91.81 -0.82
C ASP A 14 13.39 -91.09 -1.82
N LYS A 15 14.51 -90.70 -1.29
CA LYS A 15 15.83 -90.58 -1.92
C LYS A 15 16.32 -89.36 -2.69
N ASP A 16 17.22 -88.74 -1.96
CA ASP A 16 18.56 -88.29 -2.34
C ASP A 16 18.77 -87.40 -3.58
N SER A 17 19.10 -86.16 -3.31
CA SER A 17 20.46 -85.64 -3.57
C SER A 17 20.63 -84.22 -3.00
N SER A 18 21.42 -84.15 -1.97
CA SER A 18 22.48 -83.19 -1.62
C SER A 18 22.22 -81.70 -1.68
N CYS A 19 22.30 -81.17 -0.47
CA CYS A 19 23.11 -80.01 -0.04
C CYS A 19 23.05 -78.68 -0.83
N LEU A 20 22.73 -77.67 -0.06
CA LEU A 20 22.93 -76.22 -0.28
C LEU A 20 21.69 -75.43 -0.60
N ASN A 21 20.73 -75.44 0.30
CA ASN A 21 19.77 -74.33 0.44
C ASN A 21 19.66 -73.92 1.90
N GLY A 22 20.70 -73.26 2.40
CA GLY A 22 20.74 -72.75 3.77
C GLY A 22 20.01 -71.38 3.87
N PRO A 23 19.60 -71.00 5.07
CA PRO A 23 18.85 -69.76 5.36
C PRO A 23 19.58 -68.47 4.93
N TYR A 24 20.82 -68.57 4.51
CA TYR A 24 21.65 -67.44 3.99
C TYR A 24 21.19 -66.92 2.66
N LYS A 25 20.70 -67.71 1.72
CA LYS A 25 20.25 -67.24 0.38
C LYS A 25 18.96 -66.43 0.48
N LEU A 26 18.07 -66.71 1.42
CA LEU A 26 16.83 -65.95 1.64
C LEU A 26 17.14 -64.61 2.28
N LYS A 27 18.03 -64.56 3.28
CA LYS A 27 18.50 -63.32 3.90
C LYS A 27 19.25 -62.42 2.90
N THR A 28 20.10 -62.96 2.07
CA THR A 28 20.84 -62.23 1.05
C THR A 28 19.89 -61.67 -0.03
N LYS A 29 18.91 -62.45 -0.51
CA LYS A 29 17.89 -61.93 -1.45
C LYS A 29 17.03 -60.84 -0.82
N LEU A 30 16.66 -60.96 0.47
CA LEU A 30 15.90 -59.95 1.18
C LEU A 30 16.70 -58.66 1.34
N ILE A 31 17.98 -58.77 1.71
CA ILE A 31 18.87 -57.59 1.85
C ILE A 31 19.10 -56.90 0.48
N ILE A 32 19.31 -57.67 -0.60
CA ILE A 32 19.44 -57.08 -1.95
C ILE A 32 18.13 -56.41 -2.38
N SER A 33 16.96 -56.99 -2.13
CA SER A 33 15.68 -56.40 -2.44
C SER A 33 15.44 -55.10 -1.65
N VAL A 34 15.78 -55.06 -0.35
CA VAL A 34 15.68 -53.85 0.48
C VAL A 34 16.63 -52.75 -0.02
N LEU A 35 17.87 -53.11 -0.40
CA LEU A 35 18.84 -52.14 -0.96
C LEU A 35 18.39 -51.60 -2.34
N ILE A 36 17.78 -52.43 -3.18
CA ILE A 36 17.20 -51.99 -4.47
C ILE A 36 16.02 -51.06 -4.23
N VAL A 37 15.13 -51.36 -3.28
CA VAL A 37 13.99 -50.49 -2.92
C VAL A 37 14.48 -49.17 -2.35
N LEU A 38 15.51 -49.18 -1.49
CA LEU A 38 16.13 -47.96 -0.95
C LEU A 38 16.83 -47.12 -2.01
N PHE A 39 17.49 -47.79 -3.01
CA PHE A 39 18.12 -47.09 -4.11
C PHE A 39 17.09 -46.50 -5.09
N ILE A 40 16.01 -47.21 -5.38
CA ILE A 40 14.87 -46.68 -6.17
C ILE A 40 14.18 -45.56 -5.42
N ALA A 41 13.92 -45.70 -4.11
CA ALA A 41 13.32 -44.66 -3.29
C ALA A 41 14.23 -43.42 -3.19
N GLY A 42 15.55 -43.61 -3.00
CA GLY A 42 16.55 -42.54 -3.02
C GLY A 42 16.68 -41.86 -4.38
N GLY A 43 16.65 -42.65 -5.48
CA GLY A 43 16.66 -42.14 -6.85
C GLY A 43 15.38 -41.39 -7.20
N LEU A 44 14.20 -41.89 -6.76
CA LEU A 44 12.93 -41.19 -6.93
C LEU A 44 12.87 -39.91 -6.07
N THR A 45 13.34 -39.95 -4.83
CA THR A 45 13.41 -38.75 -3.98
C THR A 45 14.38 -37.72 -4.56
N GLY A 46 15.56 -38.15 -5.04
CA GLY A 46 16.52 -37.29 -5.74
C GLY A 46 15.97 -36.73 -7.05
N TYR A 47 15.22 -37.52 -7.81
CA TYR A 47 14.56 -37.12 -9.04
C TYR A 47 13.41 -36.11 -8.74
N PHE A 48 12.58 -36.38 -7.75
CA PHE A 48 11.53 -35.43 -7.31
C PHE A 48 12.11 -34.16 -6.69
N LEU A 49 13.16 -34.25 -5.87
CA LEU A 49 13.87 -33.07 -5.35
C LEU A 49 14.55 -32.28 -6.47
N GLY A 50 15.14 -32.94 -7.46
CA GLY A 50 15.70 -32.30 -8.66
C GLY A 50 14.64 -31.71 -9.60
N LEU A 51 13.39 -32.25 -9.60
CA LEU A 51 12.26 -31.67 -10.36
C LEU A 51 11.61 -30.51 -9.64
N THR A 52 11.62 -30.50 -8.31
CA THR A 52 11.11 -29.37 -7.50
C THR A 52 12.11 -28.23 -7.48
N ASP A 53 13.37 -28.49 -7.75
CA ASP A 53 14.42 -27.48 -7.91
C ASP A 53 14.70 -27.15 -9.39
N LYS A 54 13.69 -27.12 -10.25
CA LYS A 54 13.71 -26.24 -11.41
C LYS A 54 13.68 -24.83 -10.85
N GLY A 55 14.86 -24.35 -10.50
CA GLY A 55 15.13 -23.16 -9.75
C GLY A 55 14.23 -22.02 -10.21
N LYS A 56 13.49 -21.42 -9.28
CA LYS A 56 13.13 -20.02 -9.44
C LYS A 56 14.38 -19.34 -9.97
N PRO A 57 14.31 -18.59 -11.06
CA PRO A 57 15.51 -17.94 -11.59
C PRO A 57 16.22 -17.27 -10.41
N SER A 58 17.48 -17.62 -10.20
CA SER A 58 18.28 -17.07 -9.11
C SER A 58 18.23 -15.56 -9.27
N GLU A 59 17.81 -14.86 -8.23
CA GLU A 59 17.80 -13.40 -8.28
C GLU A 59 19.20 -12.92 -8.64
N PRO A 60 19.32 -11.88 -9.49
CA PRO A 60 20.60 -11.29 -9.75
C PRO A 60 21.22 -10.82 -8.43
N PRO A 61 22.54 -10.94 -8.23
CA PRO A 61 23.21 -10.39 -7.06
C PRO A 61 22.95 -8.88 -6.97
N ASP A 62 23.05 -8.31 -5.79
CA ASP A 62 22.97 -6.85 -5.61
C ASP A 62 24.08 -6.17 -6.41
N PRO A 63 23.81 -5.01 -7.03
CA PRO A 63 24.76 -4.39 -7.93
C PRO A 63 25.99 -3.86 -7.19
N VAL A 64 27.15 -3.93 -7.84
CA VAL A 64 28.39 -3.30 -7.35
C VAL A 64 28.42 -1.81 -7.69
N LEU A 65 27.76 -1.40 -8.77
CA LEU A 65 27.67 -0.01 -9.22
C LEU A 65 26.21 0.46 -9.19
N ARG A 66 25.99 1.74 -8.95
CA ARG A 66 24.66 2.35 -9.01
C ARG A 66 23.99 2.09 -10.35
N LEU A 67 22.71 1.81 -10.32
CA LEU A 67 21.90 1.64 -11.53
C LEU A 67 21.82 2.96 -12.30
N ARG A 68 21.61 2.83 -13.61
CA ARG A 68 21.29 3.99 -14.46
C ARG A 68 19.92 4.57 -14.06
N PRO A 69 19.70 5.90 -14.24
CA PRO A 69 18.39 6.51 -14.03
C PRO A 69 17.29 5.78 -14.83
N SER A 70 16.08 5.78 -14.30
CA SER A 70 14.92 5.20 -14.96
C SER A 70 14.54 5.93 -16.25
N ALA A 71 13.65 5.33 -17.03
CA ALA A 71 13.10 5.95 -18.25
C ALA A 71 12.03 7.04 -17.97
N SER A 72 11.63 7.26 -16.69
CA SER A 72 10.70 8.35 -16.37
C SER A 72 11.30 9.71 -16.75
N LEU A 73 10.44 10.68 -17.03
CA LEU A 73 10.87 12.00 -17.45
C LEU A 73 10.67 13.02 -16.34
N LEU A 74 11.68 13.87 -16.13
CA LEU A 74 11.50 15.06 -15.31
C LEU A 74 10.76 16.12 -16.16
N HIS A 75 9.52 16.39 -15.79
CA HIS A 75 8.73 17.42 -16.43
C HIS A 75 8.97 18.79 -15.78
N THR A 76 8.82 19.86 -16.56
CA THR A 76 8.95 21.24 -16.09
C THR A 76 7.80 22.07 -16.64
N PHE A 77 7.07 22.78 -15.76
CA PHE A 77 5.93 23.62 -16.12
C PHE A 77 6.04 24.97 -15.39
N LYS A 78 5.33 25.99 -15.90
CA LYS A 78 5.36 27.34 -15.32
C LYS A 78 4.18 27.59 -14.36
N LYS A 79 2.97 27.12 -14.71
CA LYS A 79 1.73 27.51 -14.04
C LYS A 79 1.17 26.43 -13.14
N ALA A 80 0.89 25.25 -13.70
CA ALA A 80 0.21 24.19 -12.99
C ALA A 80 0.74 22.81 -13.35
N ALA A 81 0.55 21.82 -12.45
CA ALA A 81 0.90 20.44 -12.72
C ALA A 81 -0.01 19.48 -11.94
N VAL A 82 -0.30 18.34 -12.57
CA VAL A 82 -1.02 17.20 -12.00
C VAL A 82 -0.20 15.95 -12.22
N CYS A 83 0.05 15.20 -11.15
CA CYS A 83 0.79 13.95 -11.16
C CYS A 83 -0.10 12.84 -10.58
N THR A 84 -0.28 11.76 -11.33
CA THR A 84 -1.06 10.58 -10.92
C THR A 84 -0.37 9.29 -11.32
N ASP A 85 -0.94 8.16 -10.89
CA ASP A 85 -0.48 6.82 -11.23
C ASP A 85 -0.91 6.37 -12.66
N ASN A 86 -1.57 7.25 -13.43
CA ASN A 86 -1.96 6.98 -14.82
C ASN A 86 -1.90 8.26 -15.67
N PRO A 87 -1.22 8.26 -16.83
CA PRO A 87 -1.06 9.45 -17.67
C PRO A 87 -2.38 10.13 -18.06
N ALA A 88 -3.39 9.35 -18.48
CA ALA A 88 -4.70 9.88 -18.88
C ALA A 88 -5.38 10.64 -17.74
N CYS A 89 -5.21 10.19 -16.49
CA CYS A 89 -5.80 10.85 -15.33
C CYS A 89 -5.08 12.16 -14.98
N SER A 90 -3.78 12.24 -15.22
CA SER A 90 -3.02 13.49 -15.11
C SER A 90 -3.48 14.51 -16.15
N GLU A 91 -3.72 14.07 -17.40
CA GLU A 91 -4.26 14.92 -18.46
C GLU A 91 -5.67 15.41 -18.16
N ILE A 92 -6.54 14.55 -17.64
CA ILE A 92 -7.89 14.94 -17.19
C ILE A 92 -7.80 16.03 -16.14
N GLY A 93 -6.99 15.82 -15.09
CA GLY A 93 -6.80 16.82 -14.03
C GLY A 93 -6.27 18.16 -14.58
N ARG A 94 -5.27 18.13 -15.48
CA ARG A 94 -4.74 19.31 -16.16
C ARG A 94 -5.84 20.02 -16.98
N ASN A 95 -6.67 19.28 -17.72
CA ASN A 95 -7.74 19.84 -18.53
C ASN A 95 -8.81 20.54 -17.68
N ILE A 96 -9.10 20.03 -16.48
CA ILE A 96 -9.97 20.71 -15.51
C ILE A 96 -9.34 22.04 -15.05
N LEU A 97 -8.03 22.08 -14.77
CA LEU A 97 -7.35 23.34 -14.42
C LEU A 97 -7.39 24.34 -15.59
N GLN A 98 -7.25 23.89 -16.84
CA GLN A 98 -7.36 24.73 -18.04
C GLN A 98 -8.75 25.34 -18.21
N GLN A 99 -9.80 24.69 -17.70
CA GLN A 99 -11.18 25.19 -17.67
C GLN A 99 -11.46 26.10 -16.46
N ASN A 100 -10.44 26.59 -15.76
CA ASN A 100 -10.52 27.37 -14.52
C ASN A 100 -11.14 26.61 -13.33
N GLY A 101 -11.09 25.27 -13.34
CA GLY A 101 -11.40 24.45 -12.18
C GLY A 101 -10.42 24.69 -11.04
N SER A 102 -10.85 24.45 -9.81
CA SER A 102 -9.99 24.52 -8.62
C SER A 102 -8.99 23.35 -8.60
N ALA A 103 -7.97 23.42 -7.74
CA ALA A 103 -7.08 22.27 -7.48
C ALA A 103 -7.88 21.06 -6.97
N VAL A 104 -8.97 21.29 -6.23
CA VAL A 104 -9.86 20.23 -5.74
C VAL A 104 -10.70 19.63 -6.87
N ASP A 105 -11.23 20.46 -7.80
CA ASP A 105 -11.93 19.96 -8.98
C ASP A 105 -11.02 19.03 -9.83
N ALA A 106 -9.79 19.49 -10.10
CA ALA A 106 -8.80 18.69 -10.83
C ALA A 106 -8.47 17.37 -10.13
N THR A 107 -8.36 17.41 -8.80
CA THR A 107 -8.12 16.21 -7.98
C THR A 107 -9.29 15.24 -8.07
N ILE A 108 -10.53 15.72 -7.94
CA ILE A 108 -11.75 14.88 -8.00
C ILE A 108 -11.88 14.22 -9.38
N ALA A 109 -11.69 14.97 -10.47
CA ALA A 109 -11.74 14.42 -11.81
C ALA A 109 -10.65 13.35 -12.03
N ALA A 110 -9.42 13.61 -11.55
CA ALA A 110 -8.34 12.65 -11.59
C ALA A 110 -8.62 11.41 -10.71
N MET A 111 -9.33 11.54 -9.57
CA MET A 111 -9.74 10.43 -8.71
C MET A 111 -10.70 9.48 -9.42
N PHE A 112 -11.78 10.00 -10.02
CA PHE A 112 -12.73 9.16 -10.77
C PHE A 112 -12.03 8.40 -11.90
N CYS A 113 -11.16 9.07 -12.65
CA CYS A 113 -10.35 8.45 -13.69
C CYS A 113 -9.42 7.36 -13.10
N ASN A 114 -8.69 7.68 -12.05
CA ASN A 114 -7.70 6.77 -11.46
C ASN A 114 -8.40 5.57 -10.79
N GLY A 115 -9.60 5.76 -10.23
CA GLY A 115 -10.44 4.68 -9.70
C GLY A 115 -10.94 3.70 -10.76
N LEU A 116 -10.95 4.10 -12.04
CA LEU A 116 -11.22 3.21 -13.17
C LEU A 116 -9.93 2.58 -13.71
N LEU A 117 -8.93 3.41 -14.05
CA LEU A 117 -7.72 2.97 -14.75
C LEU A 117 -6.72 2.27 -13.82
N ASN A 118 -6.87 2.46 -12.52
CA ASN A 118 -6.14 1.76 -11.45
C ASN A 118 -7.11 1.13 -10.44
N GLN A 119 -8.21 0.57 -10.91
CA GLN A 119 -9.27 -0.05 -10.09
C GLN A 119 -8.76 -1.15 -9.14
N GLN A 120 -7.57 -1.70 -9.42
CA GLN A 120 -6.90 -2.64 -8.51
C GLN A 120 -6.36 -1.97 -7.25
N SER A 121 -6.28 -0.65 -7.18
CA SER A 121 -5.60 0.08 -6.11
C SER A 121 -6.49 1.04 -5.34
N MET A 122 -7.48 1.65 -5.98
CA MET A 122 -8.39 2.65 -5.41
C MET A 122 -9.72 2.67 -6.15
N GLY A 123 -10.70 3.39 -5.64
CA GLY A 123 -11.99 3.62 -6.29
C GLY A 123 -13.11 3.89 -5.30
N ILE A 124 -14.31 4.13 -5.84
CA ILE A 124 -15.49 4.60 -5.10
C ILE A 124 -15.97 3.68 -3.96
N GLY A 125 -15.44 2.45 -3.90
CA GLY A 125 -15.67 1.52 -2.78
C GLY A 125 -14.63 1.60 -1.65
N GLY A 126 -13.67 2.53 -1.75
CA GLY A 126 -12.59 2.76 -0.80
C GLY A 126 -12.71 4.05 0.00
N GLY A 127 -11.55 4.60 0.35
CA GLY A 127 -11.43 5.86 1.07
C GLY A 127 -10.06 6.52 0.91
N PHE A 128 -9.92 7.73 1.44
CA PHE A 128 -8.71 8.51 1.26
C PHE A 128 -8.37 9.43 2.44
N PHE A 129 -7.13 9.92 2.44
CA PHE A 129 -6.70 11.14 3.11
C PHE A 129 -6.28 12.18 2.08
N MET A 130 -6.62 13.45 2.33
CA MET A 130 -6.27 14.57 1.47
C MET A 130 -5.78 15.73 2.33
N THR A 131 -4.70 16.37 1.88
CA THR A 131 -4.25 17.68 2.36
C THR A 131 -4.53 18.70 1.27
N VAL A 132 -5.25 19.76 1.60
CA VAL A 132 -5.57 20.88 0.71
C VAL A 132 -4.91 22.13 1.25
N TYR A 133 -4.19 22.86 0.43
CA TYR A 133 -3.68 24.19 0.75
C TYR A 133 -4.35 25.24 -0.12
N ILE A 134 -4.97 26.25 0.51
CA ILE A 134 -5.61 27.39 -0.15
C ILE A 134 -4.71 28.61 0.01
N ARG A 135 -4.11 29.03 -1.08
CA ARG A 135 -3.10 30.08 -1.09
C ARG A 135 -3.66 31.43 -0.63
N GLU A 136 -4.86 31.77 -1.07
CA GLU A 136 -5.54 33.01 -0.70
C GLU A 136 -5.80 33.11 0.81
N GLU A 137 -6.15 31.99 1.45
CA GLU A 137 -6.36 31.92 2.89
C GLU A 137 -5.06 31.79 3.68
N GLY A 138 -3.95 31.40 3.02
CA GLY A 138 -2.70 31.02 3.69
C GLY A 138 -2.87 29.82 4.63
N LYS A 139 -3.87 28.97 4.35
CA LYS A 139 -4.32 27.90 5.27
C LYS A 139 -4.38 26.55 4.57
N ALA A 140 -4.02 25.49 5.33
CA ALA A 140 -4.20 24.12 4.92
C ALA A 140 -5.34 23.42 5.68
N TYR A 141 -5.92 22.41 5.04
CA TYR A 141 -6.99 21.58 5.57
C TYR A 141 -6.70 20.11 5.29
N SER A 142 -7.21 19.23 6.15
CA SER A 142 -7.22 17.79 5.91
C SER A 142 -8.65 17.30 5.68
N VAL A 143 -8.86 16.51 4.64
CA VAL A 143 -10.10 15.74 4.43
C VAL A 143 -9.79 14.28 4.75
N ILE A 144 -10.51 13.75 5.75
CA ILE A 144 -10.41 12.37 6.19
C ILE A 144 -11.66 11.63 5.71
N ALA A 145 -11.50 10.87 4.65
CA ALA A 145 -12.53 10.02 4.06
C ALA A 145 -12.17 8.54 4.18
N ARG A 146 -11.41 8.20 5.24
CA ARG A 146 -11.09 6.83 5.61
C ARG A 146 -12.35 6.08 5.97
N GLU A 147 -12.44 4.84 5.55
CA GLU A 147 -13.54 3.93 5.84
C GLU A 147 -13.71 3.74 7.35
N THR A 148 -14.93 3.39 7.78
CA THR A 148 -15.22 3.09 9.19
C THR A 148 -15.66 1.64 9.36
N ALA A 149 -15.36 1.05 10.51
CA ALA A 149 -15.93 -0.24 10.86
C ALA A 149 -17.47 -0.14 10.92
N PRO A 150 -18.21 -1.12 10.36
CA PRO A 150 -19.68 -1.15 10.47
C PRO A 150 -20.16 -1.21 11.91
N ALA A 151 -21.40 -0.78 12.17
CA ALA A 151 -22.01 -0.82 13.52
C ALA A 151 -22.08 -2.24 14.11
N GLY A 152 -22.17 -3.26 13.25
CA GLY A 152 -22.16 -4.66 13.66
C GLY A 152 -20.78 -5.27 13.92
N ALA A 153 -19.70 -4.50 13.78
CA ALA A 153 -18.33 -5.02 13.99
C ALA A 153 -18.02 -5.21 15.47
N THR A 154 -17.28 -6.28 15.81
CA THR A 154 -16.79 -6.55 17.18
C THR A 154 -15.29 -6.75 17.19
N VAL A 155 -14.66 -6.53 18.33
CA VAL A 155 -13.19 -6.60 18.49
C VAL A 155 -12.64 -7.99 18.16
N ASP A 156 -13.41 -9.03 18.36
CA ASP A 156 -13.05 -10.45 18.22
C ASP A 156 -13.66 -11.14 16.99
N MET A 157 -14.34 -10.37 16.09
CA MET A 157 -15.08 -10.94 14.96
C MET A 157 -14.24 -11.81 14.00
N TYR A 158 -12.93 -11.67 14.02
CA TYR A 158 -12.00 -12.47 13.21
C TYR A 158 -11.24 -13.54 14.01
N SER A 159 -11.60 -13.78 15.27
CA SER A 159 -10.95 -14.79 16.10
C SER A 159 -11.01 -16.17 15.46
N GLY A 160 -9.84 -16.79 15.26
CA GLY A 160 -9.72 -18.08 14.58
C GLY A 160 -9.93 -18.06 13.05
N GLN A 161 -10.26 -16.91 12.45
CA GLN A 161 -10.54 -16.77 11.01
C GLN A 161 -9.96 -15.45 10.45
N PRO A 162 -8.64 -15.22 10.53
CA PRO A 162 -8.01 -13.94 10.16
C PRO A 162 -8.21 -13.57 8.68
N ASP A 163 -8.31 -14.55 7.79
CA ASP A 163 -8.51 -14.30 6.36
C ASP A 163 -9.85 -13.61 6.04
N LYS A 164 -10.84 -13.69 6.93
CA LYS A 164 -12.12 -12.98 6.78
C LYS A 164 -12.00 -11.47 6.95
N ALA A 165 -10.92 -10.98 7.56
CA ALA A 165 -10.62 -9.56 7.61
C ALA A 165 -10.16 -9.02 6.26
N ARG A 166 -9.59 -9.89 5.41
CA ARG A 166 -8.99 -9.53 4.12
C ARG A 166 -9.88 -9.87 2.93
N PHE A 167 -10.62 -10.96 2.97
CA PHE A 167 -11.37 -11.45 1.82
C PHE A 167 -12.84 -11.69 2.16
N GLY A 168 -13.70 -11.38 1.17
CA GLY A 168 -15.13 -11.62 1.26
C GLY A 168 -15.91 -10.56 2.04
N PRO A 169 -17.17 -10.86 2.38
CA PRO A 169 -18.15 -9.85 2.80
C PRO A 169 -17.93 -9.22 4.17
N LEU A 170 -17.11 -9.83 5.03
CA LEU A 170 -16.79 -9.28 6.34
C LEU A 170 -15.55 -8.37 6.34
N ALA A 171 -14.82 -8.30 5.22
CA ALA A 171 -13.61 -7.50 5.09
C ALA A 171 -13.89 -6.00 4.88
N HIS A 172 -15.14 -5.61 4.56
CA HIS A 172 -15.47 -4.26 4.18
C HIS A 172 -15.58 -3.31 5.38
N GLY A 173 -14.91 -2.16 5.28
CA GLY A 173 -15.31 -0.95 5.98
C GLY A 173 -16.35 -0.18 5.17
N VAL A 174 -17.10 0.69 5.83
CA VAL A 174 -18.07 1.58 5.19
C VAL A 174 -17.34 2.53 4.24
N PRO A 175 -17.61 2.52 2.92
CA PRO A 175 -16.87 3.30 1.95
C PRO A 175 -16.94 4.80 2.21
N GLY A 176 -15.80 5.49 2.06
CA GLY A 176 -15.70 6.92 2.34
C GLY A 176 -15.42 7.80 1.13
N GLU A 177 -14.91 7.24 0.02
CA GLU A 177 -14.31 8.01 -1.07
C GLU A 177 -15.28 9.00 -1.70
N VAL A 178 -16.48 8.59 -2.09
CA VAL A 178 -17.46 9.48 -2.73
C VAL A 178 -17.95 10.55 -1.76
N ARG A 179 -18.18 10.22 -0.48
CA ARG A 179 -18.58 11.20 0.54
C ARG A 179 -17.48 12.23 0.78
N GLY A 180 -16.23 11.81 0.78
CA GLY A 180 -15.08 12.71 0.94
C GLY A 180 -14.90 13.65 -0.25
N MET A 181 -14.99 13.13 -1.48
CA MET A 181 -14.98 13.94 -2.70
C MET A 181 -16.10 14.98 -2.70
N TRP A 182 -17.32 14.56 -2.33
CA TRP A 182 -18.48 15.44 -2.27
C TRP A 182 -18.30 16.54 -1.21
N ALA A 183 -17.79 16.22 -0.02
CA ALA A 183 -17.52 17.20 1.03
C ALA A 183 -16.44 18.21 0.61
N ALA A 184 -15.39 17.76 -0.07
CA ALA A 184 -14.35 18.65 -0.61
C ALA A 184 -14.88 19.52 -1.76
N TYR A 185 -15.68 18.95 -2.66
CA TYR A 185 -16.35 19.68 -3.73
C TYR A 185 -17.26 20.80 -3.23
N GLN A 186 -18.13 20.51 -2.27
CA GLN A 186 -19.04 21.50 -1.68
C GLN A 186 -18.30 22.69 -1.07
N ARG A 187 -17.05 22.53 -0.65
CA ARG A 187 -16.25 23.58 -0.03
C ARG A 187 -15.36 24.35 -0.99
N TRP A 188 -14.76 23.67 -1.97
CA TRP A 188 -13.74 24.26 -2.85
C TRP A 188 -13.97 24.01 -4.35
N GLY A 189 -15.06 23.34 -4.71
CA GLY A 189 -15.43 23.12 -6.11
C GLY A 189 -15.82 24.44 -6.80
N ARG A 190 -15.48 24.56 -8.08
CA ARG A 190 -15.79 25.71 -8.95
C ARG A 190 -16.57 25.31 -10.17
N LEU A 191 -16.27 24.17 -10.75
CA LEU A 191 -16.96 23.66 -11.94
C LEU A 191 -18.18 22.82 -11.56
N PRO A 192 -19.17 22.65 -12.45
CA PRO A 192 -20.30 21.76 -12.19
C PRO A 192 -19.83 20.33 -11.88
N TRP A 193 -20.38 19.71 -10.83
CA TRP A 193 -20.00 18.38 -10.39
C TRP A 193 -19.95 17.33 -11.51
N ALA A 194 -21.02 17.28 -12.35
CA ALA A 194 -21.09 16.35 -13.45
C ALA A 194 -19.94 16.50 -14.47
N SER A 195 -19.43 17.72 -14.67
CA SER A 195 -18.31 17.97 -15.59
C SER A 195 -16.99 17.40 -15.11
N LEU A 196 -16.83 17.18 -13.81
CA LEU A 196 -15.64 16.54 -13.23
C LEU A 196 -15.65 15.02 -13.48
N ILE A 197 -16.83 14.43 -13.68
CA ILE A 197 -17.02 12.99 -13.85
C ILE A 197 -17.09 12.63 -15.34
N GLN A 198 -17.57 13.55 -16.19
CA GLN A 198 -17.78 13.29 -17.61
C GLN A 198 -16.55 12.71 -18.33
N PRO A 199 -15.32 13.20 -18.14
CA PRO A 199 -14.14 12.64 -18.82
C PRO A 199 -13.90 11.15 -18.49
N THR A 200 -14.33 10.72 -17.30
CA THR A 200 -14.25 9.30 -16.92
C THR A 200 -15.40 8.49 -17.50
N LEU A 201 -16.60 9.07 -17.59
CA LEU A 201 -17.76 8.45 -18.28
C LEU A 201 -17.48 8.19 -19.76
N ASP A 202 -16.67 9.01 -20.42
CA ASP A 202 -16.31 8.83 -21.83
C ASP A 202 -15.58 7.48 -22.06
N PHE A 203 -14.89 6.94 -21.07
CA PHE A 203 -14.30 5.59 -21.14
C PHE A 203 -15.35 4.47 -21.17
N CYS A 204 -16.59 4.72 -20.77
CA CYS A 204 -17.67 3.73 -20.91
C CYS A 204 -18.00 3.44 -22.38
N GLU A 205 -17.77 4.42 -23.26
CA GLU A 205 -17.97 4.27 -24.70
C GLU A 205 -16.68 3.89 -25.42
N THR A 206 -15.58 4.57 -25.12
CA THR A 206 -14.28 4.41 -25.81
C THR A 206 -13.48 3.22 -25.29
N GLY A 207 -13.68 2.80 -24.03
CA GLY A 207 -12.83 1.85 -23.34
C GLY A 207 -11.54 2.48 -22.84
N PHE A 208 -10.72 1.68 -22.14
CA PHE A 208 -9.40 2.07 -21.63
C PHE A 208 -8.41 0.91 -21.79
N ASN A 209 -7.12 1.23 -21.80
CA ASN A 209 -6.08 0.22 -21.97
C ASN A 209 -5.71 -0.43 -20.64
N VAL A 210 -5.66 -1.78 -20.63
CA VAL A 210 -5.14 -2.55 -19.49
C VAL A 210 -3.69 -2.15 -19.23
N SER A 211 -3.40 -1.68 -18.02
CA SER A 211 -2.03 -1.36 -17.63
C SER A 211 -1.25 -2.61 -17.24
N GLN A 212 0.10 -2.54 -17.28
CA GLN A 212 0.96 -3.64 -16.80
C GLN A 212 0.65 -3.98 -15.33
N VAL A 213 0.44 -2.96 -14.50
CA VAL A 213 0.12 -3.17 -13.07
C VAL A 213 -1.22 -3.87 -12.89
N MET A 214 -2.25 -3.45 -13.62
CA MET A 214 -3.56 -4.09 -13.56
C MET A 214 -3.46 -5.57 -13.98
N TYR A 215 -2.74 -5.86 -15.07
CA TYR A 215 -2.52 -7.22 -15.53
C TYR A 215 -1.78 -8.08 -14.50
N ASP A 216 -0.66 -7.57 -13.96
CA ASP A 216 0.13 -8.30 -12.97
C ASP A 216 -0.72 -8.62 -11.73
N MET A 217 -1.52 -7.66 -11.27
CA MET A 217 -2.32 -7.81 -10.05
C MET A 217 -3.52 -8.73 -10.24
N ILE A 218 -4.26 -8.64 -11.36
CA ILE A 218 -5.42 -9.51 -11.57
C ILE A 218 -5.01 -10.98 -11.75
N THR A 219 -3.81 -11.24 -12.28
CA THR A 219 -3.33 -12.61 -12.47
C THR A 219 -2.97 -13.31 -11.16
N VAL A 220 -2.64 -12.55 -10.11
CA VAL A 220 -2.20 -13.09 -8.82
C VAL A 220 -3.18 -12.79 -7.67
N ALA A 221 -4.13 -11.87 -7.86
CA ALA A 221 -5.10 -11.50 -6.82
C ALA A 221 -6.00 -12.69 -6.45
N PRO A 222 -5.99 -13.16 -5.21
CA PRO A 222 -6.92 -14.20 -4.78
C PRO A 222 -8.36 -13.69 -4.90
N TYR A 223 -9.28 -14.58 -5.29
CA TYR A 223 -10.71 -14.31 -5.47
C TYR A 223 -11.07 -13.34 -6.61
N ALA A 224 -10.42 -12.15 -6.70
CA ALA A 224 -10.71 -11.15 -7.74
C ALA A 224 -10.59 -11.71 -9.17
N LYS A 225 -9.60 -12.58 -9.41
CA LYS A 225 -9.41 -13.27 -10.70
C LYS A 225 -10.59 -14.18 -11.09
N ASP A 226 -11.42 -14.59 -10.15
CA ASP A 226 -12.56 -15.47 -10.34
C ASP A 226 -13.90 -14.70 -10.29
N ASP A 227 -13.88 -13.39 -9.96
CA ASP A 227 -15.07 -12.54 -9.94
C ASP A 227 -15.72 -12.44 -11.34
N PRO A 228 -17.03 -12.66 -11.49
CA PRO A 228 -17.69 -12.69 -12.80
C PRO A 228 -17.64 -11.36 -13.56
N ILE A 229 -17.69 -10.22 -12.87
CA ILE A 229 -17.68 -8.89 -13.49
C ILE A 229 -16.27 -8.55 -13.95
N LEU A 230 -15.26 -8.78 -13.11
CA LEU A 230 -13.85 -8.57 -13.49
C LEU A 230 -13.42 -9.51 -14.62
N ARG A 231 -13.87 -10.76 -14.60
CA ARG A 231 -13.62 -11.70 -15.71
C ARG A 231 -14.28 -11.22 -17.01
N ARG A 232 -15.53 -10.77 -16.96
CA ARG A 232 -16.25 -10.24 -18.14
C ARG A 232 -15.48 -9.04 -18.75
N GLN A 233 -14.83 -8.24 -17.92
CA GLN A 233 -14.07 -7.06 -18.32
C GLN A 233 -12.64 -7.37 -18.77
N LEU A 234 -11.92 -8.21 -18.02
CA LEU A 234 -10.48 -8.36 -18.12
C LEU A 234 -10.00 -9.70 -18.69
N PHE A 235 -10.91 -10.68 -18.90
CA PHE A 235 -10.56 -12.03 -19.30
C PHE A 235 -11.05 -12.36 -20.71
N ASP A 236 -10.14 -12.84 -21.55
CA ASP A 236 -10.46 -13.31 -22.88
C ASP A 236 -10.81 -14.81 -22.86
N THR A 237 -12.09 -15.13 -23.07
CA THR A 237 -12.60 -16.51 -23.08
C THR A 237 -12.07 -17.33 -24.24
N LYS A 238 -11.63 -16.69 -25.35
CA LYS A 238 -11.09 -17.39 -26.52
C LYS A 238 -9.68 -17.92 -26.26
N THR A 239 -8.85 -17.12 -25.60
CA THR A 239 -7.46 -17.49 -25.25
C THR A 239 -7.35 -18.14 -23.88
N ASN A 240 -8.42 -18.08 -23.08
CA ASN A 240 -8.45 -18.54 -21.66
C ASN A 240 -7.39 -17.83 -20.79
N LYS A 241 -7.17 -16.53 -21.03
CA LYS A 241 -6.19 -15.69 -20.31
C LYS A 241 -6.76 -14.29 -20.05
N PHE A 242 -6.18 -13.58 -19.08
CA PHE A 242 -6.43 -12.15 -18.93
C PHE A 242 -5.86 -11.37 -20.12
N HIS A 243 -6.54 -10.29 -20.49
CA HIS A 243 -6.10 -9.40 -21.56
C HIS A 243 -4.71 -8.82 -21.24
N PRO A 244 -3.74 -8.93 -22.16
CA PRO A 244 -2.41 -8.40 -21.93
C PRO A 244 -2.42 -6.87 -21.88
N PRO A 245 -1.37 -6.25 -21.30
CA PRO A 245 -1.21 -4.81 -21.27
C PRO A 245 -1.33 -4.18 -22.65
N GLY A 246 -1.97 -3.00 -22.74
CA GLY A 246 -2.25 -2.31 -23.99
C GLY A 246 -3.55 -2.74 -24.69
N THR A 247 -4.20 -3.83 -24.24
CA THR A 247 -5.51 -4.22 -24.76
C THR A 247 -6.58 -3.22 -24.28
N THR A 248 -7.38 -2.69 -25.20
CA THR A 248 -8.52 -1.84 -24.86
C THR A 248 -9.69 -2.70 -24.38
N VAL A 249 -10.19 -2.39 -23.19
CA VAL A 249 -11.35 -3.04 -22.55
C VAL A 249 -12.37 -1.98 -22.14
N LYS A 250 -13.65 -2.36 -22.03
CA LYS A 250 -14.69 -1.44 -21.54
C LYS A 250 -14.93 -1.67 -20.04
N PRO A 251 -15.25 -0.59 -19.28
CA PRO A 251 -15.77 -0.74 -17.93
C PRO A 251 -17.05 -1.59 -17.90
N SER A 252 -17.39 -2.14 -16.76
CA SER A 252 -18.67 -2.84 -16.62
C SER A 252 -19.84 -1.87 -16.78
N ALA A 253 -20.97 -2.35 -17.34
CA ALA A 253 -22.17 -1.55 -17.52
C ALA A 253 -22.72 -1.06 -16.17
N GLU A 254 -22.61 -1.89 -15.15
CA GLU A 254 -23.03 -1.61 -13.78
C GLU A 254 -22.25 -0.41 -13.20
N TRP A 255 -20.92 -0.44 -13.35
CA TRP A 255 -20.07 0.66 -12.91
C TRP A 255 -20.35 1.97 -13.66
N CYS A 256 -20.51 1.90 -14.98
CA CYS A 256 -20.85 3.07 -15.81
C CYS A 256 -22.18 3.71 -15.39
N ARG A 257 -23.20 2.87 -15.12
CA ARG A 257 -24.49 3.34 -14.62
C ARG A 257 -24.36 4.00 -13.25
N THR A 258 -23.61 3.41 -12.33
CA THR A 258 -23.34 3.96 -11.01
C THR A 258 -22.67 5.33 -11.12
N LEU A 259 -21.64 5.45 -11.94
CA LEU A 259 -20.93 6.71 -12.13
C LEU A 259 -21.83 7.80 -12.74
N LYS A 260 -22.71 7.42 -13.69
CA LYS A 260 -23.69 8.33 -14.26
C LYS A 260 -24.68 8.86 -13.21
N ILE A 261 -25.17 8.00 -12.33
CA ILE A 261 -26.08 8.41 -11.24
C ILE A 261 -25.34 9.35 -10.26
N ILE A 262 -24.07 9.07 -9.91
CA ILE A 262 -23.28 9.95 -9.06
C ILE A 262 -23.09 11.33 -9.74
N ALA A 263 -22.87 11.35 -11.06
CA ALA A 263 -22.75 12.60 -11.81
C ALA A 263 -24.04 13.42 -11.82
N GLU A 264 -25.19 12.78 -11.99
CA GLU A 264 -26.50 13.43 -12.08
C GLU A 264 -27.08 13.84 -10.75
N LYS A 265 -26.91 13.03 -9.69
CA LYS A 265 -27.55 13.21 -8.38
C LYS A 265 -26.61 13.69 -7.27
N GLY A 266 -25.30 13.77 -7.53
CA GLY A 266 -24.30 14.12 -6.53
C GLY A 266 -23.83 12.94 -5.69
N GLY A 267 -22.81 13.18 -4.86
CA GLY A 267 -22.16 12.13 -4.06
C GLY A 267 -23.01 11.55 -2.93
N ASP A 268 -24.09 12.24 -2.55
CA ASP A 268 -24.97 11.78 -1.48
C ASP A 268 -25.81 10.56 -1.86
N ASP A 269 -26.09 10.33 -3.16
CA ASP A 269 -26.96 9.23 -3.61
C ASP A 269 -26.41 7.84 -3.23
N LEU A 270 -25.07 7.67 -3.20
CA LEU A 270 -24.43 6.44 -2.76
C LEU A 270 -24.66 6.11 -1.27
N TYR A 271 -25.05 7.10 -0.46
CA TYR A 271 -25.17 6.95 0.99
C TYR A 271 -26.62 7.00 1.50
N ASN A 272 -27.52 7.65 0.78
CA ASN A 272 -28.91 7.80 1.18
C ASN A 272 -29.93 7.83 0.03
N GLY A 273 -29.48 7.56 -1.21
CA GLY A 273 -30.31 7.59 -2.40
C GLY A 273 -30.55 6.21 -3.02
N THR A 274 -30.76 6.20 -4.33
CA THR A 274 -31.04 4.98 -5.11
C THR A 274 -29.86 4.01 -5.06
N LEU A 275 -28.63 4.52 -5.23
CA LEU A 275 -27.41 3.70 -5.16
C LEU A 275 -27.20 3.09 -3.78
N ALA A 276 -27.55 3.80 -2.70
CA ALA A 276 -27.48 3.25 -1.35
C ALA A 276 -28.35 2.00 -1.19
N VAL A 277 -29.59 2.04 -1.71
CA VAL A 277 -30.51 0.91 -1.65
C VAL A 277 -29.96 -0.29 -2.41
N GLU A 278 -29.45 -0.06 -3.63
CA GLU A 278 -28.90 -1.12 -4.47
C GLU A 278 -27.60 -1.72 -3.90
N LEU A 279 -26.71 -0.86 -3.37
CA LEU A 279 -25.48 -1.29 -2.73
C LEU A 279 -25.76 -2.14 -1.47
N ILE A 280 -26.72 -1.74 -0.64
CA ILE A 280 -27.11 -2.52 0.55
C ILE A 280 -27.72 -3.86 0.17
N ASP A 281 -28.49 -3.92 -0.92
CA ASP A 281 -29.05 -5.20 -1.41
C ASP A 281 -27.93 -6.15 -1.87
N ASP A 282 -26.96 -5.65 -2.62
CA ASP A 282 -25.76 -6.41 -3.02
C ASP A 282 -24.96 -6.90 -1.80
N LEU A 283 -24.69 -6.00 -0.84
CA LEU A 283 -23.94 -6.30 0.38
C LEU A 283 -24.65 -7.36 1.24
N LYS A 284 -25.97 -7.22 1.43
CA LYS A 284 -26.78 -8.17 2.19
C LYS A 284 -26.78 -9.55 1.52
N LYS A 285 -26.89 -9.60 0.19
CA LYS A 285 -26.84 -10.85 -0.59
C LYS A 285 -25.48 -11.54 -0.44
N ALA A 286 -24.40 -10.76 -0.40
CA ALA A 286 -23.05 -11.28 -0.18
C ALA A 286 -22.78 -11.73 1.26
N GLY A 287 -23.60 -11.31 2.24
CA GLY A 287 -23.41 -11.61 3.67
C GLY A 287 -22.56 -10.58 4.43
N SER A 288 -22.47 -9.35 3.93
CA SER A 288 -21.82 -8.24 4.63
C SER A 288 -22.65 -7.79 5.84
N ILE A 289 -21.96 -7.20 6.83
CA ILE A 289 -22.59 -6.63 8.01
C ILE A 289 -22.84 -5.11 7.89
N ILE A 290 -22.47 -4.49 6.77
CA ILE A 290 -22.78 -3.09 6.50
C ILE A 290 -24.29 -2.92 6.30
N THR A 291 -24.88 -1.94 6.97
CA THR A 291 -26.31 -1.61 6.92
C THR A 291 -26.57 -0.29 6.21
N ALA A 292 -27.83 -0.01 5.89
CA ALA A 292 -28.24 1.28 5.34
C ALA A 292 -27.94 2.45 6.30
N ASP A 293 -28.03 2.20 7.61
CA ASP A 293 -27.71 3.20 8.62
C ASP A 293 -26.20 3.48 8.68
N ASP A 294 -25.35 2.48 8.45
CA ASP A 294 -23.90 2.68 8.33
C ASP A 294 -23.56 3.64 7.19
N LEU A 295 -24.14 3.41 6.00
CA LEU A 295 -23.96 4.32 4.86
C LEU A 295 -24.48 5.71 5.16
N LYS A 296 -25.73 5.83 5.62
CA LYS A 296 -26.40 7.10 5.91
C LYS A 296 -25.66 7.94 6.95
N ASN A 297 -25.11 7.28 7.98
CA ASN A 297 -24.44 7.95 9.10
C ASN A 297 -22.95 8.22 8.83
N TYR A 298 -22.36 7.64 7.77
CA TYR A 298 -20.98 7.90 7.43
C TYR A 298 -20.75 9.37 7.10
N LYS A 299 -19.69 9.95 7.68
CA LYS A 299 -19.27 11.35 7.46
C LYS A 299 -17.79 11.43 7.17
N ALA A 300 -17.42 12.03 6.05
CA ALA A 300 -16.07 12.52 5.86
C ALA A 300 -15.81 13.72 6.77
N LYS A 301 -14.58 13.86 7.26
CA LYS A 301 -14.19 14.96 8.15
C LYS A 301 -13.33 15.97 7.40
N VAL A 302 -13.63 17.24 7.57
CA VAL A 302 -12.74 18.35 7.21
C VAL A 302 -12.21 18.95 8.50
N THR A 303 -10.90 18.86 8.72
CA THR A 303 -10.25 19.27 9.97
C THR A 303 -8.92 19.98 9.69
N ASP A 304 -8.33 20.57 10.71
CA ASP A 304 -7.00 21.13 10.60
C ASP A 304 -5.94 20.00 10.43
N PRO A 305 -4.93 20.19 9.58
CA PRO A 305 -3.82 19.26 9.45
C PRO A 305 -2.86 19.38 10.63
N ILE A 306 -1.97 18.42 10.79
CA ILE A 306 -0.72 18.62 11.52
C ILE A 306 0.11 19.62 10.72
N ALA A 307 0.53 20.70 11.38
CA ALA A 307 1.35 21.76 10.80
C ALA A 307 2.64 21.90 11.60
N VAL A 308 3.79 21.63 10.99
CA VAL A 308 5.09 21.69 11.66
C VAL A 308 6.10 22.48 10.84
N LYS A 309 6.82 23.40 11.50
CA LYS A 309 7.92 24.13 10.89
C LYS A 309 9.16 23.26 10.78
N LEU A 310 9.67 23.13 9.57
CA LEU A 310 10.95 22.49 9.29
C LEU A 310 12.12 23.42 9.62
N ALA A 311 13.32 22.86 9.76
CA ALA A 311 14.53 23.63 10.14
C ALA A 311 14.86 24.81 9.21
N ASN A 312 14.47 24.73 7.94
CA ASN A 312 14.67 25.80 6.95
C ASN A 312 13.58 26.89 6.98
N GLY A 313 12.61 26.79 7.89
CA GLY A 313 11.51 27.74 8.06
C GLY A 313 10.26 27.44 7.22
N ASP A 314 10.30 26.44 6.33
CA ASP A 314 9.13 25.95 5.61
C ASP A 314 8.14 25.26 6.57
N THR A 315 6.86 25.20 6.21
CA THR A 315 5.83 24.51 7.00
C THR A 315 5.36 23.26 6.25
N LEU A 316 5.46 22.11 6.91
CA LEU A 316 4.87 20.85 6.46
C LEU A 316 3.44 20.73 6.97
N TYR A 317 2.51 20.45 6.08
CA TYR A 317 1.12 20.09 6.36
C TYR A 317 0.85 18.65 5.96
N THR A 318 0.22 17.88 6.86
CA THR A 318 -0.10 16.46 6.65
C THR A 318 -1.32 16.06 7.49
N PRO A 319 -2.14 15.05 7.10
CA PRO A 319 -3.33 14.71 7.87
C PRO A 319 -3.00 14.18 9.28
N PRO A 320 -3.87 14.43 10.25
CA PRO A 320 -3.73 13.83 11.59
C PRO A 320 -4.11 12.33 11.58
N PRO A 321 -3.87 11.61 12.68
CA PRO A 321 -4.33 10.23 12.80
C PRO A 321 -5.86 10.11 12.56
N PRO A 322 -6.29 8.97 11.97
CA PRO A 322 -5.58 7.70 11.84
C PRO A 322 -4.61 7.60 10.66
N SER A 323 -4.24 8.71 9.99
CA SER A 323 -3.14 8.73 9.02
C SER A 323 -1.75 8.60 9.69
N SER A 324 -0.71 8.39 8.90
CA SER A 324 0.68 8.39 9.38
C SER A 324 1.41 9.73 9.21
N GLY A 325 0.68 10.84 9.11
CA GLY A 325 1.29 12.17 9.06
C GLY A 325 2.15 12.49 10.27
N ALA A 326 1.70 12.14 11.48
CA ALA A 326 2.48 12.30 12.71
C ALA A 326 3.80 11.48 12.70
N VAL A 327 3.76 10.29 12.11
CA VAL A 327 4.96 9.42 11.95
C VAL A 327 5.96 10.06 10.99
N LEU A 328 5.48 10.59 9.85
CA LEU A 328 6.32 11.32 8.89
C LEU A 328 7.01 12.52 9.54
N VAL A 329 6.26 13.34 10.28
CA VAL A 329 6.80 14.49 11.01
C VAL A 329 7.86 14.06 12.02
N ASN A 330 7.58 12.97 12.75
CA ASN A 330 8.54 12.43 13.73
C ASN A 330 9.87 12.03 13.07
N ILE A 331 9.82 11.30 11.94
CA ILE A 331 11.01 10.94 11.16
C ILE A 331 11.81 12.20 10.77
N LEU A 332 11.12 13.20 10.20
CA LEU A 332 11.78 14.41 9.71
C LEU A 332 12.37 15.23 10.86
N ASN A 333 11.71 15.33 12.01
CA ASN A 333 12.24 16.03 13.19
C ASN A 333 13.48 15.33 13.78
N ILE A 334 13.48 14.00 13.87
CA ILE A 334 14.68 13.26 14.32
C ILE A 334 15.86 13.56 13.38
N LEU A 335 15.63 13.52 12.08
CA LEU A 335 16.68 13.64 11.08
C LEU A 335 17.12 15.09 10.84
N SER A 336 16.25 16.08 11.07
CA SER A 336 16.60 17.50 10.88
C SER A 336 17.78 17.96 11.74
N SER A 337 17.95 17.38 12.92
CA SER A 337 19.04 17.70 13.86
C SER A 337 20.43 17.20 13.42
N TYR A 338 20.52 16.40 12.35
CA TYR A 338 21.80 16.00 11.76
C TYR A 338 22.32 17.02 10.73
N ASN A 339 21.52 18.01 10.34
CA ASN A 339 21.87 19.01 9.33
C ASN A 339 22.38 18.38 8.02
N PHE A 340 21.67 17.40 7.51
CA PHE A 340 22.05 16.69 6.28
C PHE A 340 22.17 17.64 5.08
N THR A 341 23.19 17.38 4.26
CA THR A 341 23.47 18.07 2.99
C THR A 341 23.84 17.06 1.91
N ALA A 342 24.15 17.53 0.71
CA ALA A 342 24.67 16.68 -0.36
C ALA A 342 25.95 15.91 0.04
N ASP A 343 26.77 16.48 0.91
CA ASP A 343 28.00 15.82 1.38
C ASP A 343 27.71 14.65 2.34
N SER A 344 26.53 14.62 2.94
CA SER A 344 26.10 13.50 3.83
C SER A 344 25.97 12.16 3.11
N ILE A 345 25.86 12.16 1.78
CA ILE A 345 25.79 10.96 0.93
C ILE A 345 26.98 10.85 -0.04
N LYS A 346 28.04 11.62 0.20
CA LYS A 346 29.22 11.61 -0.66
C LYS A 346 30.29 10.65 -0.13
N GLY A 347 30.52 9.59 -0.90
CA GLY A 347 31.41 8.49 -0.50
C GLY A 347 30.71 7.45 0.38
N LEU A 348 31.26 6.23 0.37
CA LEU A 348 30.62 5.05 0.97
C LEU A 348 30.35 5.24 2.47
N ASP A 349 31.35 5.67 3.24
CA ASP A 349 31.25 5.77 4.70
C ASP A 349 30.16 6.77 5.13
N ASN A 350 30.09 7.93 4.46
CA ASN A 350 29.06 8.95 4.74
C ASN A 350 27.68 8.44 4.35
N GLU A 351 27.54 7.76 3.22
CA GLU A 351 26.28 7.24 2.75
C GLU A 351 25.76 6.12 3.67
N VAL A 352 26.61 5.17 4.05
CA VAL A 352 26.28 4.12 5.02
C VAL A 352 25.87 4.71 6.36
N LEU A 353 26.60 5.70 6.88
CA LEU A 353 26.27 6.36 8.14
C LEU A 353 24.92 7.10 8.04
N THR A 354 24.69 7.83 6.95
CA THR A 354 23.45 8.56 6.73
C THR A 354 22.26 7.61 6.61
N TYR A 355 22.39 6.51 5.88
CA TYR A 355 21.31 5.51 5.77
C TYR A 355 21.07 4.80 7.09
N HIS A 356 22.11 4.47 7.85
CA HIS A 356 21.96 3.95 9.21
C HIS A 356 21.12 4.89 10.09
N ARG A 357 21.44 6.19 10.13
CA ARG A 357 20.69 7.20 10.88
C ARG A 357 19.23 7.32 10.44
N ILE A 358 18.98 7.26 9.13
CA ILE A 358 17.62 7.27 8.57
C ILE A 358 16.84 6.01 9.02
N ILE A 359 17.47 4.84 8.97
CA ILE A 359 16.86 3.59 9.39
C ILE A 359 16.56 3.58 10.89
N GLU A 360 17.46 4.08 11.71
CA GLU A 360 17.23 4.24 13.14
C GLU A 360 16.06 5.19 13.43
N ALA A 361 15.96 6.31 12.70
CA ALA A 361 14.81 7.21 12.81
C ALA A 361 13.49 6.51 12.42
N PHE A 362 13.51 5.65 11.39
CA PHE A 362 12.34 4.84 11.02
C PHE A 362 11.91 3.92 12.16
N LYS A 363 12.84 3.24 12.82
CA LYS A 363 12.54 2.33 13.94
C LYS A 363 11.87 3.08 15.10
N TYR A 364 12.40 4.21 15.52
CA TYR A 364 11.80 5.04 16.57
C TYR A 364 10.40 5.55 16.16
N ALA A 365 10.25 6.00 14.92
CA ALA A 365 8.98 6.50 14.43
C ALA A 365 7.89 5.41 14.31
N TYR A 366 8.28 4.19 13.94
CA TYR A 366 7.34 3.06 13.94
C TYR A 366 7.02 2.54 15.34
N ALA A 367 7.90 2.75 16.32
CA ALA A 367 7.57 2.49 17.72
C ALA A 367 6.46 3.43 18.23
N VAL A 368 6.55 4.74 17.96
CA VAL A 368 5.49 5.68 18.35
C VAL A 368 4.18 5.45 17.59
N ARG A 369 4.25 4.92 16.35
CA ARG A 369 3.08 4.55 15.56
C ARG A 369 2.16 3.56 16.28
N THR A 370 2.71 2.67 17.09
CA THR A 370 1.95 1.64 17.81
C THR A 370 0.95 2.20 18.82
N LYS A 371 1.09 3.46 19.21
CA LYS A 371 0.16 4.18 20.13
C LYS A 371 -0.86 5.05 19.40
N LEU A 372 -0.76 5.19 18.08
CA LEU A 372 -1.67 6.02 17.28
C LEU A 372 -2.90 5.22 16.85
N GLY A 373 -4.00 5.92 16.64
CA GLY A 373 -5.28 5.38 16.17
C GLY A 373 -6.27 6.49 15.87
N ASP A 374 -7.54 6.15 15.69
CA ASP A 374 -8.61 7.13 15.42
C ASP A 374 -8.81 8.08 16.61
N THR A 375 -8.63 9.37 16.37
CA THR A 375 -8.74 10.43 17.39
C THR A 375 -10.17 10.67 17.88
N ASP A 376 -11.19 10.07 17.26
CA ASP A 376 -12.55 10.07 17.79
C ASP A 376 -12.72 9.08 18.94
N PHE A 377 -11.84 8.10 19.03
CA PHE A 377 -11.87 7.03 20.04
C PHE A 377 -10.76 7.15 21.07
N LEU A 378 -9.73 7.96 20.77
CA LEU A 378 -8.54 8.12 21.61
C LEU A 378 -8.20 9.61 21.77
N ASP A 379 -8.01 10.07 23.00
CA ASP A 379 -7.44 11.41 23.22
C ASP A 379 -5.92 11.37 23.04
N LEU A 380 -5.48 11.71 21.84
CA LEU A 380 -4.08 11.69 21.44
C LEU A 380 -3.47 13.09 21.31
N ARG A 381 -4.15 14.16 21.69
CA ARG A 381 -3.73 15.55 21.44
C ARG A 381 -2.35 15.85 22.01
N GLU A 382 -2.13 15.57 23.30
CA GLU A 382 -0.83 15.79 23.95
C GLU A 382 0.25 14.86 23.37
N TYR A 383 -0.10 13.60 23.11
CA TYR A 383 0.84 12.63 22.54
C TYR A 383 1.29 13.06 21.14
N ILE A 384 0.36 13.45 20.26
CA ILE A 384 0.68 13.95 18.91
C ILE A 384 1.53 15.21 19.00
N ALA A 385 1.16 16.19 19.84
CA ALA A 385 1.93 17.41 20.02
C ALA A 385 3.39 17.12 20.47
N ASN A 386 3.56 16.17 21.38
CA ASN A 386 4.87 15.74 21.85
C ASN A 386 5.70 15.10 20.73
N ILE A 387 5.21 14.01 20.09
CA ILE A 387 6.00 13.24 19.10
C ILE A 387 6.26 14.02 17.80
N THR A 388 5.49 15.08 17.53
CA THR A 388 5.69 15.97 16.38
C THR A 388 6.49 17.22 16.73
N SER A 389 6.93 17.37 17.99
CA SER A 389 7.77 18.50 18.42
C SER A 389 9.22 18.33 17.95
N PRO A 390 9.93 19.42 17.61
CA PRO A 390 11.37 19.37 17.34
C PRO A 390 12.19 18.85 18.54
N GLN A 391 11.74 19.14 19.76
CA GLN A 391 12.40 18.71 20.98
C GLN A 391 12.42 17.19 21.11
N PHE A 392 11.29 16.53 20.86
CA PHE A 392 11.22 15.08 20.84
C PHE A 392 12.18 14.47 19.80
N GLY A 393 12.27 15.08 18.62
CA GLY A 393 13.23 14.67 17.59
C GLY A 393 14.69 14.74 18.07
N ILE A 394 15.07 15.81 18.78
CA ILE A 394 16.39 15.96 19.37
C ILE A 394 16.67 14.88 20.43
N GLU A 395 15.71 14.61 21.31
CA GLU A 395 15.83 13.59 22.36
C GLU A 395 16.00 12.19 21.78
N VAL A 396 15.25 11.85 20.73
CA VAL A 396 15.42 10.58 20.03
C VAL A 396 16.77 10.49 19.33
N ARG A 397 17.19 11.57 18.66
CA ARG A 397 18.51 11.62 18.00
C ARG A 397 19.66 11.33 18.97
N GLN A 398 19.58 11.78 20.21
CA GLN A 398 20.61 11.51 21.24
C GLN A 398 20.70 10.03 21.63
N LYS A 399 19.66 9.23 21.38
CA LYS A 399 19.62 7.79 21.64
C LYS A 399 20.18 6.97 20.48
N ILE A 400 20.28 7.54 19.29
CA ILE A 400 20.80 6.85 18.10
C ILE A 400 22.31 6.72 18.21
N ASN A 401 22.81 5.48 18.16
CA ASN A 401 24.24 5.17 18.16
C ASN A 401 24.72 4.98 16.72
N ASP A 402 25.65 5.81 16.27
CA ASP A 402 26.17 5.79 14.89
C ASP A 402 26.92 4.49 14.50
N ASN A 403 27.33 3.67 15.47
CA ASN A 403 28.16 2.49 15.23
C ASN A 403 27.39 1.16 15.23
N VAL A 404 26.23 1.10 15.90
CA VAL A 404 25.51 -0.16 16.10
C VAL A 404 24.01 0.07 16.20
N THR A 405 23.23 -0.86 15.65
CA THR A 405 21.77 -0.90 15.78
C THR A 405 21.35 -1.89 16.86
N SER A 406 20.14 -1.72 17.42
CA SER A 406 19.47 -2.77 18.19
C SER A 406 18.51 -3.58 17.28
N ASN A 407 18.38 -4.88 17.55
CA ASN A 407 17.37 -5.75 16.93
C ASN A 407 16.25 -6.13 17.94
N ASP A 408 16.13 -5.39 19.02
CA ASP A 408 15.05 -5.51 19.98
C ASP A 408 14.06 -4.35 19.80
N PRO A 409 12.80 -4.58 19.42
CA PRO A 409 11.81 -3.52 19.23
C PRO A 409 11.48 -2.77 20.55
N VAL A 410 11.63 -3.41 21.71
CA VAL A 410 11.39 -2.79 23.01
C VAL A 410 12.42 -1.69 23.30
N TYR A 411 13.67 -1.85 22.82
CA TYR A 411 14.71 -0.81 22.88
C TYR A 411 14.24 0.53 22.26
N TYR A 412 13.42 0.48 21.21
CA TYR A 412 12.87 1.65 20.53
C TYR A 412 11.59 2.18 21.17
N GLY A 413 11.06 1.49 22.20
CA GLY A 413 9.84 1.88 22.91
C GLY A 413 8.55 1.36 22.28
N ALA A 414 8.62 0.24 21.55
CA ALA A 414 7.43 -0.43 21.03
C ALA A 414 6.57 -1.01 22.16
N GLU A 415 5.27 -0.75 22.12
CA GLU A 415 4.27 -1.33 23.02
C GLU A 415 3.31 -2.29 22.29
N GLY A 416 3.45 -2.40 20.97
CA GLY A 416 2.64 -3.26 20.13
C GLY A 416 3.23 -3.40 18.73
N TYR A 417 2.49 -4.03 17.83
CA TYR A 417 2.87 -4.13 16.42
C TYR A 417 1.68 -3.86 15.49
N SER A 418 1.97 -3.47 14.23
CA SER A 418 0.99 -3.26 13.15
C SER A 418 1.24 -4.25 12.03
N LYS A 419 0.18 -4.58 11.29
CA LYS A 419 0.24 -5.44 10.10
C LYS A 419 0.74 -4.68 8.86
N ASP A 420 1.08 -5.42 7.80
CA ASP A 420 1.37 -4.91 6.46
C ASP A 420 0.08 -4.73 5.66
N ASP A 421 0.01 -3.70 4.81
CA ASP A 421 -1.02 -3.44 3.82
C ASP A 421 -0.41 -3.27 2.42
N HIS A 422 -1.23 -3.43 1.35
CA HIS A 422 -0.80 -3.34 -0.04
C HIS A 422 -1.94 -2.80 -0.92
N GLY A 423 -1.63 -1.97 -1.92
CA GLY A 423 -2.60 -1.41 -2.85
C GLY A 423 -3.02 0.01 -2.45
N THR A 424 -2.71 0.97 -3.28
CA THR A 424 -2.98 2.39 -3.01
C THR A 424 -2.66 3.18 -4.27
N ALA A 425 -3.20 4.38 -4.42
CA ALA A 425 -2.84 5.34 -5.46
C ALA A 425 -2.63 6.73 -4.86
N HIS A 426 -1.81 7.55 -5.53
CA HIS A 426 -1.54 8.91 -5.09
C HIS A 426 -1.76 9.93 -6.20
N ILE A 427 -2.24 11.12 -5.82
CA ILE A 427 -2.48 12.27 -6.69
C ILE A 427 -1.88 13.52 -6.05
N SER A 428 -1.04 14.22 -6.80
CA SER A 428 -0.49 15.54 -6.44
C SER A 428 -0.93 16.60 -7.46
N VAL A 429 -1.46 17.72 -6.98
CA VAL A 429 -1.92 18.85 -7.82
C VAL A 429 -1.33 20.16 -7.30
N MET A 430 -0.79 20.97 -8.19
CA MET A 430 -0.49 22.39 -8.01
C MET A 430 -1.23 23.19 -9.06
N ALA A 431 -2.07 24.14 -8.65
CA ALA A 431 -2.80 25.05 -9.54
C ALA A 431 -2.08 26.39 -9.72
N ASP A 432 -2.43 27.11 -10.78
CA ASP A 432 -1.79 28.38 -11.14
C ASP A 432 -1.97 29.47 -10.08
N ASN A 433 -3.12 29.48 -9.39
CA ASN A 433 -3.40 30.40 -8.29
C ASN A 433 -2.61 30.10 -6.99
N GLY A 434 -1.81 29.06 -6.99
CA GLY A 434 -0.99 28.65 -5.84
C GLY A 434 -1.67 27.69 -4.86
N ASP A 435 -2.92 27.30 -5.12
CA ASP A 435 -3.58 26.22 -4.38
C ASP A 435 -2.93 24.88 -4.70
N ALA A 436 -2.95 23.96 -3.74
CA ALA A 436 -2.38 22.64 -3.94
C ALA A 436 -3.19 21.55 -3.22
N VAL A 437 -3.16 20.35 -3.79
CA VAL A 437 -3.77 19.16 -3.20
C VAL A 437 -2.79 17.99 -3.25
N SER A 438 -2.65 17.31 -2.13
CA SER A 438 -1.98 16.01 -2.01
C SER A 438 -3.01 15.01 -1.50
N LEU A 439 -3.26 13.94 -2.26
CA LEU A 439 -4.28 12.95 -1.94
C LEU A 439 -3.75 11.54 -2.10
N THR A 440 -4.01 10.69 -1.11
CA THR A 440 -3.73 9.24 -1.19
C THR A 440 -5.02 8.47 -0.91
N SER A 441 -5.44 7.65 -1.88
CA SER A 441 -6.65 6.82 -1.82
C SER A 441 -6.33 5.34 -1.94
N SER A 442 -7.15 4.50 -1.30
CA SER A 442 -6.97 3.06 -1.26
C SER A 442 -8.29 2.31 -1.14
N ILE A 443 -8.34 1.09 -1.69
CA ILE A 443 -9.28 0.04 -1.32
C ILE A 443 -8.62 -1.02 -0.44
N ASN A 444 -7.46 -0.75 0.11
CA ASN A 444 -6.53 -1.50 0.94
C ASN A 444 -5.74 -2.55 0.14
N TYR A 445 -6.20 -3.77 -0.04
CA TYR A 445 -5.49 -4.77 -0.85
C TYR A 445 -5.80 -4.62 -2.35
N TYR A 446 -5.01 -5.25 -3.23
CA TYR A 446 -5.29 -5.24 -4.67
C TYR A 446 -6.65 -5.89 -4.98
N PHE A 447 -7.55 -5.13 -5.61
CA PHE A 447 -8.97 -5.46 -5.83
C PHE A 447 -9.77 -5.62 -4.52
N GLY A 448 -9.32 -5.00 -3.43
CA GLY A 448 -10.01 -4.97 -2.15
C GLY A 448 -10.38 -6.36 -1.64
N ALA A 449 -11.62 -6.53 -1.22
CA ALA A 449 -12.14 -7.79 -0.68
C ALA A 449 -12.28 -8.92 -1.71
N GLY A 450 -11.91 -8.66 -2.99
CA GLY A 450 -11.81 -9.68 -4.04
C GLY A 450 -13.09 -9.95 -4.83
N TYR A 451 -14.11 -9.08 -4.72
CA TYR A 451 -15.30 -9.17 -5.56
C TYR A 451 -15.92 -7.80 -5.88
N VAL A 452 -16.80 -7.78 -6.87
CA VAL A 452 -17.52 -6.60 -7.35
C VAL A 452 -19.00 -6.73 -7.04
N THR A 453 -19.66 -5.67 -6.60
CA THR A 453 -21.10 -5.63 -6.33
C THR A 453 -21.91 -5.78 -7.62
N GLU A 454 -22.95 -6.63 -7.59
CA GLU A 454 -23.65 -7.06 -8.81
C GLU A 454 -24.44 -5.96 -9.51
N LYS A 455 -25.11 -5.08 -8.74
CA LYS A 455 -25.96 -4.00 -9.28
C LYS A 455 -25.18 -2.71 -9.50
N THR A 456 -24.23 -2.44 -8.60
CA THR A 456 -23.53 -1.15 -8.61
C THR A 456 -22.15 -1.21 -9.25
N GLY A 457 -21.58 -2.39 -9.48
CA GLY A 457 -20.29 -2.57 -10.13
C GLY A 457 -19.10 -2.03 -9.31
N ILE A 458 -19.26 -1.87 -8.01
CA ILE A 458 -18.25 -1.30 -7.12
C ILE A 458 -17.32 -2.38 -6.60
N ILE A 459 -16.01 -2.19 -6.75
CA ILE A 459 -14.99 -2.96 -6.04
C ILE A 459 -14.91 -2.42 -4.62
N LEU A 460 -15.21 -3.26 -3.63
CA LEU A 460 -15.22 -2.85 -2.22
C LEU A 460 -13.86 -3.07 -1.57
N ASN A 461 -13.53 -2.18 -0.65
CA ASN A 461 -12.33 -2.25 0.17
C ASN A 461 -12.29 -3.50 1.06
N ASP A 462 -11.11 -3.83 1.55
CA ASP A 462 -10.90 -4.80 2.63
C ASP A 462 -10.19 -4.16 3.84
N VAL A 463 -10.59 -2.94 4.15
CA VAL A 463 -9.93 -2.11 5.16
C VAL A 463 -10.06 -2.63 6.59
N MET A 464 -10.97 -3.57 6.84
CA MET A 464 -11.06 -4.22 8.15
C MET A 464 -9.80 -4.99 8.51
N ASP A 465 -8.96 -5.38 7.51
CA ASP A 465 -7.65 -6.00 7.74
C ASP A 465 -6.62 -5.03 8.35
N ASP A 466 -6.80 -3.72 8.19
CA ASP A 466 -5.93 -2.69 8.78
C ASP A 466 -6.11 -2.54 10.29
N PHE A 467 -7.18 -3.06 10.87
CA PHE A 467 -7.33 -3.13 12.31
C PHE A 467 -6.42 -4.18 12.94
N SER A 468 -6.02 -3.92 14.17
CA SER A 468 -5.42 -4.92 15.04
C SER A 468 -6.50 -5.77 15.70
N SER A 469 -6.21 -7.07 15.90
CA SER A 469 -7.11 -7.99 16.62
C SER A 469 -6.42 -8.55 17.87
N PRO A 470 -7.08 -8.65 19.01
CA PRO A 470 -6.49 -9.23 20.21
C PRO A 470 -6.19 -10.74 20.03
N GLY A 471 -5.32 -11.28 20.87
CA GLY A 471 -5.14 -12.73 20.99
C GLY A 471 -3.86 -13.33 20.40
N PHE A 472 -2.99 -12.54 19.76
CA PHE A 472 -1.73 -13.03 19.21
C PHE A 472 -0.55 -12.19 19.71
N THR A 473 0.37 -12.84 20.41
CA THR A 473 1.66 -12.24 20.76
C THR A 473 2.69 -12.63 19.70
N ASN A 474 3.47 -11.67 19.19
CA ASN A 474 4.52 -11.97 18.23
C ASN A 474 5.76 -12.60 18.92
N GLN A 475 6.77 -12.97 18.13
CA GLN A 475 8.02 -13.57 18.61
C GLN A 475 8.82 -12.69 19.59
N PHE A 476 8.50 -11.39 19.70
CA PHE A 476 9.12 -10.45 20.64
C PHE A 476 8.27 -10.25 21.91
N GLY A 477 7.21 -11.00 22.12
CA GLY A 477 6.29 -10.86 23.24
C GLY A 477 5.35 -9.65 23.15
N LEU A 478 5.31 -8.94 22.01
CA LEU A 478 4.45 -7.78 21.82
C LEU A 478 3.05 -8.21 21.37
N GLN A 479 2.04 -7.57 21.93
CA GLN A 479 0.63 -7.72 21.54
C GLN A 479 0.31 -6.85 20.32
N PRO A 480 -0.74 -7.17 19.53
CA PRO A 480 -1.29 -6.22 18.56
C PRO A 480 -1.68 -4.91 19.26
N SER A 481 -1.49 -3.77 18.56
CA SER A 481 -1.73 -2.44 19.12
C SER A 481 -3.19 -2.26 19.59
N PRO A 482 -3.48 -2.07 20.89
CA PRO A 482 -4.84 -1.83 21.38
C PRO A 482 -5.45 -0.52 20.85
N ALA A 483 -4.60 0.48 20.56
CA ALA A 483 -5.02 1.75 19.96
C ALA A 483 -5.78 1.57 18.64
N ASN A 484 -5.48 0.47 17.93
CA ASN A 484 -6.07 0.14 16.63
C ASN A 484 -7.03 -1.05 16.67
N PHE A 485 -7.56 -1.44 17.83
CA PHE A 485 -8.58 -2.48 17.91
C PHE A 485 -9.90 -2.03 17.29
N ILE A 486 -10.64 -2.99 16.71
CA ILE A 486 -11.95 -2.77 16.10
C ILE A 486 -12.94 -2.21 17.13
N ALA A 487 -13.66 -1.17 16.73
CA ALA A 487 -14.85 -0.69 17.41
C ALA A 487 -15.83 -0.15 16.36
N PRO A 488 -17.15 -0.28 16.55
CA PRO A 488 -18.16 0.28 15.65
C PRO A 488 -17.92 1.77 15.34
N GLY A 489 -17.94 2.13 14.06
CA GLY A 489 -17.72 3.50 13.60
C GLY A 489 -16.27 4.00 13.61
N LYS A 490 -15.32 3.21 14.14
CA LYS A 490 -13.90 3.56 14.18
C LYS A 490 -13.23 3.42 12.82
N ARG A 491 -12.27 4.31 12.54
CA ARG A 491 -11.40 4.25 11.36
C ARG A 491 -10.13 3.50 11.69
N PRO A 492 -9.71 2.51 10.88
CA PRO A 492 -8.44 1.85 11.10
C PRO A 492 -7.25 2.76 10.79
N GLN A 493 -6.14 2.52 11.48
CA GLN A 493 -4.88 3.20 11.24
C GLN A 493 -4.40 2.96 9.80
N SER A 494 -3.79 3.99 9.20
CA SER A 494 -3.26 3.92 7.83
C SER A 494 -1.83 4.46 7.76
N SER A 495 -1.06 3.95 6.80
CA SER A 495 0.28 4.46 6.48
C SER A 495 0.26 5.64 5.50
N MET A 496 -0.90 6.02 4.98
CA MET A 496 -1.05 7.18 4.09
C MET A 496 -0.69 8.48 4.83
N CYS A 497 0.10 9.34 4.17
CA CYS A 497 0.53 10.64 4.70
C CYS A 497 0.70 11.66 3.55
N PRO A 498 -0.36 11.96 2.77
CA PRO A 498 -0.27 12.95 1.70
C PRO A 498 0.09 14.32 2.28
N SER A 499 1.16 14.94 1.76
CA SER A 499 1.78 16.08 2.42
C SER A 499 2.02 17.25 1.46
N ILE A 500 1.95 18.46 2.00
CA ILE A 500 2.26 19.70 1.31
C ILE A 500 3.27 20.49 2.16
N ILE A 501 4.35 20.98 1.53
CA ILE A 501 5.32 21.86 2.16
C ILE A 501 5.19 23.25 1.53
N VAL A 502 5.09 24.26 2.37
CA VAL A 502 4.87 25.65 2.01
C VAL A 502 6.00 26.51 2.60
N ASP A 503 6.56 27.42 1.83
CA ASP A 503 7.60 28.32 2.31
C ASP A 503 7.05 29.41 3.25
N LYS A 504 7.95 30.21 3.85
CA LYS A 504 7.60 31.30 4.78
C LYS A 504 6.71 32.39 4.14
N ASP A 505 6.72 32.49 2.81
CA ASP A 505 5.95 33.48 2.05
C ASP A 505 4.60 32.90 1.58
N GLY A 506 4.29 31.66 2.01
CA GLY A 506 3.05 30.94 1.68
C GLY A 506 3.04 30.32 0.28
N ASN A 507 4.19 30.18 -0.40
CA ASN A 507 4.24 29.49 -1.68
C ASN A 507 4.45 28.01 -1.49
N VAL A 508 3.69 27.20 -2.22
CA VAL A 508 3.85 25.75 -2.21
C VAL A 508 5.21 25.37 -2.79
N ARG A 509 5.99 24.62 -2.03
CA ARG A 509 7.32 24.12 -2.39
C ARG A 509 7.31 22.67 -2.86
N LEU A 510 6.57 21.83 -2.15
CA LEU A 510 6.51 20.39 -2.42
C LEU A 510 5.09 19.87 -2.16
N VAL A 511 4.55 19.14 -3.13
CA VAL A 511 3.35 18.30 -2.95
C VAL A 511 3.80 16.87 -3.18
N ILE A 512 3.57 16.00 -2.22
CA ILE A 512 4.14 14.65 -2.21
C ILE A 512 3.24 13.66 -1.48
N GLY A 513 3.23 12.43 -1.96
CA GLY A 513 2.70 11.27 -1.29
C GLY A 513 3.04 10.01 -2.07
N ALA A 514 2.60 8.88 -1.55
CA ALA A 514 2.98 7.59 -2.09
C ALA A 514 1.87 6.54 -1.97
N ALA A 515 2.01 5.48 -2.76
CA ALA A 515 1.36 4.19 -2.61
C ALA A 515 2.40 3.15 -2.14
N GLY A 516 1.94 2.00 -1.58
CA GLY A 516 2.83 0.88 -1.21
C GLY A 516 2.71 0.40 0.23
N GLY A 517 1.52 0.53 0.83
CA GLY A 517 1.22 0.04 2.17
C GLY A 517 2.10 0.67 3.24
N THR A 518 2.61 -0.12 4.17
CA THR A 518 3.48 0.36 5.26
C THR A 518 4.71 1.12 4.78
N LYS A 519 5.14 0.90 3.52
CA LYS A 519 6.29 1.58 2.89
C LYS A 519 5.98 3.05 2.51
N ILE A 520 4.72 3.48 2.51
CA ILE A 520 4.30 4.84 2.11
C ILE A 520 5.05 5.90 2.92
N THR A 521 4.99 5.82 4.24
CA THR A 521 5.55 6.84 5.13
C THR A 521 7.06 6.98 4.96
N THR A 522 7.79 5.86 4.88
CA THR A 522 9.24 5.86 4.68
C THR A 522 9.64 6.34 3.28
N ALA A 523 8.84 6.02 2.25
CA ALA A 523 9.08 6.49 0.89
C ALA A 523 8.90 8.00 0.76
N VAL A 524 7.83 8.55 1.33
CA VAL A 524 7.60 10.01 1.39
C VAL A 524 8.75 10.70 2.12
N ALA A 525 9.18 10.16 3.27
CA ALA A 525 10.32 10.69 4.02
C ALA A 525 11.61 10.66 3.19
N LEU A 526 11.95 9.53 2.55
CA LEU A 526 13.18 9.39 1.74
C LEU A 526 13.19 10.37 0.57
N VAL A 527 12.10 10.49 -0.19
CA VAL A 527 12.06 11.40 -1.34
C VAL A 527 12.09 12.85 -0.88
N ALA A 528 11.40 13.22 0.22
CA ALA A 528 11.46 14.55 0.79
C ALA A 528 12.87 14.90 1.27
N ILE A 529 13.57 14.01 1.97
CA ILE A 529 14.95 14.18 2.44
C ILE A 529 15.89 14.39 1.26
N ARG A 530 15.82 13.55 0.24
CA ARG A 530 16.67 13.63 -0.95
C ARG A 530 16.46 14.95 -1.69
N LYS A 531 15.19 15.35 -1.88
CA LYS A 531 14.88 16.60 -2.56
C LYS A 531 15.29 17.83 -1.75
N LEU A 532 14.95 17.88 -0.45
CA LEU A 532 15.07 19.08 0.37
C LEU A 532 16.45 19.24 0.98
N TRP A 533 17.13 18.14 1.35
CA TRP A 533 18.39 18.19 2.08
C TRP A 533 19.60 17.76 1.25
N PHE A 534 19.46 16.73 0.39
CA PHE A 534 20.59 16.32 -0.47
C PHE A 534 20.66 17.11 -1.78
N GLY A 535 19.64 17.92 -2.10
CA GLY A 535 19.65 18.80 -3.27
C GLY A 535 19.38 18.10 -4.62
N GLU A 536 18.97 16.84 -4.60
CA GLU A 536 18.65 16.06 -5.80
C GLU A 536 17.44 16.68 -6.55
N THR A 537 17.33 16.41 -7.85
CA THR A 537 16.10 16.69 -8.60
C THR A 537 14.96 15.79 -8.10
N VAL A 538 13.70 16.16 -8.38
CA VAL A 538 12.55 15.31 -8.02
C VAL A 538 12.66 13.94 -8.67
N LYS A 539 13.18 13.87 -9.91
CA LYS A 539 13.39 12.61 -10.60
C LYS A 539 14.46 11.74 -9.92
N GLU A 540 15.62 12.29 -9.62
CA GLU A 540 16.68 11.55 -8.94
C GLU A 540 16.21 11.03 -7.59
N ALA A 541 15.50 11.86 -6.81
CA ALA A 541 14.96 11.49 -5.51
C ALA A 541 13.93 10.34 -5.59
N ILE A 542 13.07 10.33 -6.63
CA ILE A 542 12.06 9.28 -6.87
C ILE A 542 12.70 8.00 -7.44
N ASP A 543 13.65 8.14 -8.37
CA ASP A 543 14.29 7.01 -9.04
C ASP A 543 15.23 6.23 -8.12
N HIS A 544 15.76 6.88 -7.10
CA HIS A 544 16.72 6.23 -6.19
C HIS A 544 16.12 4.97 -5.56
N PRO A 545 16.86 3.85 -5.48
CA PRO A 545 16.43 2.65 -4.79
C PRO A 545 16.07 2.95 -3.34
N ARG A 546 14.88 2.54 -2.93
CA ARG A 546 14.36 2.82 -1.58
C ARG A 546 14.60 1.65 -0.64
N PHE A 547 14.67 1.98 0.63
CA PHE A 547 14.68 1.03 1.73
C PHE A 547 13.61 1.39 2.75
N HIS A 548 13.16 0.39 3.48
CA HIS A 548 12.07 0.50 4.44
C HIS A 548 12.41 -0.27 5.71
N HIS A 549 12.02 0.27 6.85
CA HIS A 549 12.01 -0.43 8.14
C HIS A 549 10.78 0.00 8.92
N GLN A 550 9.97 -0.96 9.34
CA GLN A 550 8.73 -0.71 10.10
C GLN A 550 8.80 -1.22 11.54
N LEU A 551 10.02 -1.36 12.06
CA LEU A 551 10.37 -1.89 13.37
C LEU A 551 10.20 -3.42 13.43
N ILE A 552 9.05 -3.96 13.13
CA ILE A 552 8.77 -5.39 13.17
C ILE A 552 8.29 -5.85 11.78
N PRO A 553 8.96 -6.86 11.20
CA PRO A 553 10.17 -7.53 11.69
C PRO A 553 11.41 -6.61 11.71
N MET A 554 12.41 -6.94 12.55
CA MET A 554 13.65 -6.18 12.71
C MET A 554 14.59 -6.38 11.51
N THR A 555 14.14 -5.93 10.33
CA THR A 555 14.80 -6.14 9.05
C THR A 555 14.62 -4.92 8.16
N ILE A 556 15.70 -4.49 7.52
CA ILE A 556 15.64 -3.51 6.43
C ILE A 556 15.13 -4.24 5.18
N TYR A 557 13.98 -3.83 4.66
CA TYR A 557 13.52 -4.22 3.34
C TYR A 557 14.04 -3.23 2.32
N TYR A 558 14.64 -3.69 1.22
CA TYR A 558 15.25 -2.81 0.23
C TYR A 558 14.94 -3.22 -1.20
N GLU A 559 14.95 -2.25 -2.12
CA GLU A 559 14.79 -2.45 -3.56
C GLU A 559 16.10 -2.91 -4.19
N PHE A 560 16.01 -3.73 -5.24
CA PHE A 560 17.14 -3.97 -6.12
C PHE A 560 17.70 -2.62 -6.63
N GLY A 561 19.02 -2.44 -6.48
CA GLY A 561 19.68 -1.19 -6.88
C GLY A 561 20.45 -0.50 -5.75
N LEU A 562 20.19 -0.83 -4.49
CA LEU A 562 21.17 -0.54 -3.44
C LEU A 562 22.42 -1.37 -3.69
N THR A 563 23.60 -0.75 -3.64
CA THR A 563 24.85 -1.42 -3.93
C THR A 563 25.27 -2.36 -2.80
N GLN A 564 26.01 -3.41 -3.17
CA GLN A 564 26.42 -4.46 -2.23
C GLN A 564 27.26 -3.89 -1.08
N ASP A 565 28.14 -2.92 -1.35
CA ASP A 565 28.99 -2.28 -0.37
C ASP A 565 28.19 -1.46 0.68
N ILE A 566 27.11 -0.76 0.26
CA ILE A 566 26.18 -0.08 1.19
C ILE A 566 25.50 -1.11 2.08
N LEU A 567 25.00 -2.22 1.51
CA LEU A 567 24.34 -3.28 2.27
C LEU A 567 25.30 -3.91 3.28
N ASP A 568 26.56 -4.16 2.89
CA ASP A 568 27.58 -4.73 3.76
C ASP A 568 27.95 -3.75 4.88
N GLY A 569 28.03 -2.44 4.57
CA GLY A 569 28.22 -1.39 5.54
C GLY A 569 27.07 -1.30 6.57
N LEU A 570 25.83 -1.48 6.14
CA LEU A 570 24.66 -1.55 7.04
C LEU A 570 24.67 -2.83 7.90
N ARG A 571 25.00 -3.97 7.30
CA ARG A 571 25.16 -5.26 8.01
C ARG A 571 26.27 -5.20 9.06
N SER A 572 27.40 -4.53 8.78
CA SER A 572 28.48 -4.35 9.75
C SER A 572 28.07 -3.56 10.99
N LYS A 573 27.00 -2.73 10.89
CA LYS A 573 26.37 -2.06 12.02
C LYS A 573 25.31 -2.88 12.73
N GLY A 574 25.11 -4.15 12.32
CA GLY A 574 24.18 -5.10 12.94
C GLY A 574 22.79 -5.14 12.31
N HIS A 575 22.53 -4.43 11.22
CA HIS A 575 21.24 -4.50 10.53
C HIS A 575 21.03 -5.81 9.79
N ASN A 576 19.84 -6.40 9.89
CA ASN A 576 19.37 -7.43 8.99
C ASN A 576 18.83 -6.78 7.70
N THR A 577 19.07 -7.39 6.55
CA THR A 577 18.62 -6.85 5.26
C THR A 577 17.96 -7.92 4.42
N THR A 578 16.84 -7.59 3.77
CA THR A 578 16.10 -8.48 2.86
C THR A 578 15.62 -7.67 1.67
N ARG A 579 15.96 -8.15 0.45
CA ARG A 579 15.43 -7.56 -0.77
C ARG A 579 13.97 -7.98 -0.94
N TYR A 580 13.07 -7.01 -1.13
CA TYR A 580 11.69 -7.33 -1.44
C TYR A 580 11.47 -7.51 -2.95
N ARG A 581 10.46 -8.27 -3.31
CA ARG A 581 10.19 -8.71 -4.69
C ARG A 581 8.96 -8.05 -5.30
N ASP A 582 8.22 -7.33 -4.49
CA ASP A 582 7.06 -6.55 -4.94
C ASP A 582 7.50 -5.24 -5.62
N ARG A 583 6.53 -4.44 -6.09
CA ARG A 583 6.80 -3.13 -6.69
C ARG A 583 7.28 -2.09 -5.68
N GLY A 584 7.30 -2.41 -4.40
CA GLY A 584 7.68 -1.51 -3.33
C GLY A 584 6.70 -0.36 -3.14
N SER A 585 7.25 0.84 -2.99
CA SER A 585 6.49 2.09 -2.91
C SER A 585 6.49 2.82 -4.25
N ILE A 586 5.46 3.63 -4.49
CA ILE A 586 5.28 4.45 -5.70
C ILE A 586 5.05 5.88 -5.26
N VAL A 587 5.86 6.83 -5.73
CA VAL A 587 5.81 8.24 -5.31
C VAL A 587 5.42 9.14 -6.47
N CYS A 588 4.45 10.03 -6.25
CA CYS A 588 4.19 11.17 -7.13
C CYS A 588 4.57 12.45 -6.39
N ALA A 589 5.41 13.29 -7.00
CA ALA A 589 5.83 14.52 -6.38
C ALA A 589 5.93 15.70 -7.37
N LEU A 590 5.51 16.87 -6.89
CA LEU A 590 5.63 18.16 -7.56
C LEU A 590 6.46 19.09 -6.66
N TYR A 591 7.56 19.61 -7.19
CA TYR A 591 8.41 20.57 -6.50
C TYR A 591 8.43 21.90 -7.25
N LYS A 592 8.14 23.01 -6.58
CA LYS A 592 8.18 24.35 -7.15
C LYS A 592 9.34 25.16 -6.56
N ASN A 593 10.12 25.76 -7.43
CA ASN A 593 11.03 26.83 -7.07
C ASN A 593 10.47 28.18 -7.56
N LYS A 594 11.29 29.24 -7.55
CA LYS A 594 10.86 30.58 -7.99
C LYS A 594 10.48 30.67 -9.47
N THR A 595 10.93 29.73 -10.30
CA THR A 595 10.84 29.84 -11.76
C THR A 595 9.94 28.81 -12.41
N ALA A 596 9.82 27.61 -11.80
CA ALA A 596 9.11 26.49 -12.43
C ALA A 596 8.65 25.45 -11.42
N ILE A 597 7.71 24.61 -11.86
CA ILE A 597 7.27 23.37 -11.21
C ILE A 597 8.01 22.22 -11.88
N TYR A 598 8.77 21.49 -11.10
CA TYR A 598 9.45 20.26 -11.50
C TYR A 598 8.64 19.08 -10.99
N ALA A 599 8.31 18.14 -11.86
CA ALA A 599 7.37 17.09 -11.58
C ALA A 599 7.86 15.74 -12.10
N ASN A 600 7.66 14.68 -11.33
CA ASN A 600 7.95 13.32 -11.76
C ASN A 600 6.97 12.33 -11.13
N SER A 601 6.49 11.39 -11.93
CA SER A 601 5.76 10.20 -11.48
C SER A 601 6.72 9.01 -11.42
N ASP A 602 6.46 8.10 -10.49
CA ASP A 602 7.32 6.94 -10.26
C ASP A 602 7.22 5.93 -11.42
N PHE A 603 8.35 5.56 -11.99
CA PHE A 603 8.43 4.59 -13.07
C PHE A 603 7.90 3.19 -12.69
N ARG A 604 7.81 2.89 -11.38
CA ARG A 604 7.41 1.57 -10.86
C ARG A 604 5.93 1.25 -11.11
N LYS A 605 5.08 2.25 -11.38
CA LYS A 605 3.64 2.05 -11.63
C LYS A 605 3.16 2.50 -13.01
N GLY A 606 3.99 3.25 -13.75
CA GLY A 606 3.67 3.71 -15.11
C GLY A 606 2.75 4.93 -15.15
N GLY A 607 2.74 5.74 -14.08
CA GLY A 607 2.12 7.05 -14.05
C GLY A 607 2.92 8.08 -14.85
N ASP A 608 2.33 9.26 -15.04
CA ASP A 608 2.99 10.42 -15.67
C ASP A 608 2.43 11.73 -15.12
N VAL A 609 2.96 12.82 -15.62
CA VAL A 609 2.62 14.18 -15.23
C VAL A 609 2.06 14.95 -16.40
N ALA A 610 1.02 15.73 -16.18
CA ALA A 610 0.52 16.73 -17.13
C ALA A 610 0.51 18.12 -16.49
N GLY A 611 0.83 19.18 -17.26
CA GLY A 611 0.91 20.52 -16.70
C GLY A 611 0.62 21.62 -17.70
N MET A 612 0.83 22.86 -17.25
CA MET A 612 0.53 24.10 -17.99
C MET A 612 1.73 25.05 -17.92
N ASP A 613 2.05 25.67 -19.06
CA ASP A 613 3.07 26.74 -19.22
C ASP A 613 2.47 28.13 -19.30
#